data_6effc736010aaa10debaf159fca770c7
#
_entry.id   6effc736010aaa10debaf159fca770c7
#
_cell.length_a   1.000
_cell.length_b   1.000
_cell.length_c   1.000
_cell.angle_alpha   90.00
_cell.angle_beta   90.00
_cell.angle_gamma   90.00
#
_symmetry.space_group_name_H-M   'P 1'
#
loop_
_entity.id
_entity.type
_entity.pdbx_description
1 polymer ?
#
loop_
_entity_poly.entity_id
_entity_poly.type
_entity_poly.pdbx_seq_one_letter_code
_entity_poly.pdbx_strand_id
1 'polypeptide(L)'
;MSPEHGRPINPAKVEWMNLGEEEISEAKLRVEVQLSNGTAVVEEFSLPLNYHQEDVDALKKKEKKDHTILVYTHVEIDTQLILGVCASLVPYPEHNSTPRVTGGTAMVKQSLGLPSSNYRLRPDTRAHVMHYPQQSIVGTRAMESTNFNTRPGGQNFVVAIMSQHGYNMQDAVIMNRASVERALGRSAFIRTYNAENKRFPGGQEERIEVPGTGLDEVKGLKSFDSYSHLERDGLPIPEEFLSTLDKSDNSVLVGKTSPPRFLEEAHGAFLQAQERRESSMLIRHGEEGWVDNVFVTESLDSGRLVRITMRTNKIPELGDKFASRHGQKGVIGRLVDEKDMPFTEDGVIPDLLINPHAIPSRMTVAHVLEMIGGKVGSMEARKIDGTAFTGEKEDSLRAGLLRNGFNHTGRESMTNGETGEEYTAEVFAGVIYYQRLHHLVSSKLHARSRGRVQILTRQPTEGRARQGGLRFGEMERDCLISHGASMVIKDRLLDESDGWEMMVCNTSGCGHIAYYDWKRRTTVCPNCGERSDVHKVQTSYAFKLLLDEMKSLGVAMRLELEDRR
;
A
#
# COMPACT_ATOMS: atom_id res chain seq x y z
N MET A 1 -21.06 -25.37 -2.97
CA MET A 1 -20.69 -24.29 -3.92
C MET A 1 -19.19 -24.22 -4.06
N SER A 2 -18.69 -23.84 -5.24
CA SER A 2 -17.26 -23.60 -5.41
C SER A 2 -16.84 -22.36 -4.61
N PRO A 3 -15.85 -22.43 -3.69
CA PRO A 3 -15.40 -21.28 -2.94
C PRO A 3 -14.76 -20.18 -3.81
N GLU A 4 -14.34 -20.53 -5.03
CA GLU A 4 -13.70 -19.59 -5.95
C GLU A 4 -14.70 -18.83 -6.84
N HIS A 5 -15.81 -19.43 -7.19
CA HIS A 5 -16.72 -18.90 -8.21
C HIS A 5 -18.16 -18.68 -7.72
N GLY A 6 -18.52 -19.12 -6.50
CA GLY A 6 -19.88 -19.02 -5.97
C GLY A 6 -20.92 -19.82 -6.78
N ARG A 7 -20.49 -20.72 -7.65
CA ARG A 7 -21.39 -21.53 -8.50
C ARG A 7 -21.78 -22.83 -7.81
N PRO A 8 -23.01 -23.33 -8.04
CA PRO A 8 -23.40 -24.66 -7.56
C PRO A 8 -22.45 -25.73 -8.12
N ILE A 9 -21.94 -26.60 -7.26
CA ILE A 9 -21.04 -27.70 -7.65
C ILE A 9 -21.86 -28.95 -8.00
N ASN A 10 -22.95 -29.15 -7.26
CA ASN A 10 -23.78 -30.34 -7.41
C ASN A 10 -25.08 -30.01 -8.16
N PRO A 11 -25.57 -30.89 -9.01
CA PRO A 11 -26.88 -30.73 -9.64
C PRO A 11 -27.97 -30.72 -8.57
N ALA A 12 -28.93 -29.82 -8.71
CA ALA A 12 -30.09 -29.73 -7.84
C ALA A 12 -31.36 -29.93 -8.67
N LYS A 13 -32.28 -30.76 -8.16
CA LYS A 13 -33.62 -30.92 -8.73
C LYS A 13 -34.54 -29.97 -7.95
N VAL A 14 -35.25 -29.14 -8.68
CA VAL A 14 -36.18 -28.16 -8.10
C VAL A 14 -37.59 -28.51 -8.54
N GLU A 15 -38.46 -28.68 -7.58
CA GLU A 15 -39.88 -28.94 -7.83
C GLU A 15 -40.73 -27.90 -7.10
N TRP A 16 -41.70 -27.35 -7.79
CA TRP A 16 -42.71 -26.51 -7.16
C TRP A 16 -43.72 -27.40 -6.44
N MET A 17 -43.90 -27.17 -5.14
CA MET A 17 -44.91 -27.87 -4.35
C MET A 17 -46.14 -26.97 -4.20
N ASN A 18 -47.31 -27.56 -4.52
CA ASN A 18 -48.65 -26.97 -4.31
C ASN A 18 -48.93 -25.63 -5.05
N LEU A 19 -49.05 -25.74 -6.38
CA LEU A 19 -49.76 -24.73 -7.15
C LEU A 19 -51.28 -25.16 -7.21
N GLY A 20 -51.97 -25.10 -6.06
CA GLY A 20 -53.43 -25.18 -6.06
C GLY A 20 -54.05 -23.88 -6.56
N GLU A 21 -55.22 -23.94 -7.16
CA GLU A 21 -55.88 -22.82 -7.84
C GLU A 21 -56.35 -21.68 -6.88
N GLU A 22 -56.22 -21.82 -5.59
CA GLU A 22 -56.71 -20.87 -4.60
C GLU A 22 -55.59 -20.24 -3.77
N GLU A 23 -55.40 -18.95 -3.93
CA GLU A 23 -54.53 -18.04 -3.16
C GLU A 23 -53.04 -18.45 -3.03
N ILE A 24 -52.27 -18.08 -4.04
CA ILE A 24 -50.80 -18.19 -3.99
C ILE A 24 -50.26 -17.00 -3.18
N SER A 25 -50.22 -17.15 -1.86
CA SER A 25 -49.52 -16.20 -0.99
C SER A 25 -48.03 -16.59 -0.81
N GLU A 26 -47.70 -17.87 -0.97
CA GLU A 26 -46.35 -18.41 -0.81
C GLU A 26 -46.10 -19.54 -1.79
N ALA A 27 -45.01 -19.46 -2.56
CA ALA A 27 -44.55 -20.60 -3.33
C ALA A 27 -43.60 -21.40 -2.48
N LYS A 28 -43.84 -22.70 -2.31
CA LYS A 28 -42.94 -23.63 -1.66
C LYS A 28 -42.05 -24.28 -2.71
N LEU A 29 -40.76 -24.11 -2.56
CA LEU A 29 -39.74 -24.68 -3.44
C LEU A 29 -39.05 -25.83 -2.70
N ARG A 30 -39.08 -27.04 -3.27
CA ARG A 30 -38.31 -28.16 -2.77
C ARG A 30 -37.04 -28.30 -3.60
N VAL A 31 -35.91 -28.20 -2.93
CA VAL A 31 -34.60 -28.37 -3.57
C VAL A 31 -33.97 -29.66 -3.07
N GLU A 32 -33.71 -30.59 -4.00
CA GLU A 32 -33.00 -31.84 -3.73
C GLU A 32 -31.60 -31.75 -4.31
N VAL A 33 -30.57 -31.76 -3.44
CA VAL A 33 -29.16 -31.70 -3.84
C VAL A 33 -28.52 -33.06 -3.57
N GLN A 34 -28.04 -33.72 -4.64
CA GLN A 34 -27.24 -34.91 -4.48
C GLN A 34 -25.78 -34.56 -4.19
N LEU A 35 -25.31 -34.97 -3.02
CA LEU A 35 -23.92 -34.82 -2.64
C LEU A 35 -23.04 -35.88 -3.29
N SER A 36 -21.77 -35.61 -3.50
CA SER A 36 -20.78 -36.52 -4.08
C SER A 36 -20.62 -37.85 -3.34
N ASN A 37 -21.08 -37.92 -2.07
CA ASN A 37 -21.09 -39.13 -1.25
C ASN A 37 -22.36 -40.00 -1.44
N GLY A 38 -23.25 -39.66 -2.38
CA GLY A 38 -24.49 -40.39 -2.65
C GLY A 38 -25.66 -40.08 -1.69
N THR A 39 -25.50 -39.17 -0.76
CA THR A 39 -26.61 -38.71 0.10
C THR A 39 -27.32 -37.54 -0.57
N ALA A 40 -28.66 -37.55 -0.54
CA ALA A 40 -29.48 -36.42 -0.98
C ALA A 40 -29.88 -35.57 0.22
N VAL A 41 -29.66 -34.27 0.12
CA VAL A 41 -30.18 -33.28 1.07
C VAL A 41 -31.39 -32.61 0.45
N VAL A 42 -32.53 -32.70 1.11
CA VAL A 42 -33.79 -32.08 0.67
C VAL A 42 -34.11 -30.93 1.60
N GLU A 43 -34.20 -29.73 1.06
CA GLU A 43 -34.61 -28.54 1.81
C GLU A 43 -35.85 -27.92 1.14
N GLU A 44 -36.81 -27.49 1.96
CA GLU A 44 -38.01 -26.82 1.50
C GLU A 44 -37.93 -25.33 1.88
N PHE A 45 -38.07 -24.47 0.88
CA PHE A 45 -38.06 -23.03 1.05
C PHE A 45 -39.42 -22.46 0.74
N SER A 46 -39.91 -21.56 1.58
CA SER A 46 -41.05 -20.70 1.25
C SER A 46 -40.52 -19.36 0.71
N LEU A 47 -40.86 -19.05 -0.53
CA LEU A 47 -40.56 -17.78 -1.15
C LEU A 47 -41.79 -16.88 -1.13
N PRO A 48 -41.72 -15.67 -0.54
CA PRO A 48 -42.81 -14.70 -0.68
C PRO A 48 -42.82 -14.23 -2.15
N LEU A 49 -43.89 -14.56 -2.86
CA LEU A 49 -44.13 -14.09 -4.22
C LEU A 49 -44.75 -12.69 -4.18
N ASN A 50 -43.93 -11.67 -4.33
CA ASN A 50 -44.38 -10.30 -4.59
C ASN A 50 -44.68 -10.11 -6.10
N TYR A 51 -45.43 -11.04 -6.70
CA TYR A 51 -45.91 -10.86 -8.05
C TYR A 51 -47.34 -10.26 -8.04
N HIS A 52 -47.53 -9.21 -8.84
CA HIS A 52 -48.88 -8.73 -9.11
C HIS A 52 -49.64 -9.83 -9.86
N GLN A 53 -50.92 -10.01 -9.51
CA GLN A 53 -51.82 -11.03 -10.07
C GLN A 53 -51.90 -10.98 -11.60
N GLU A 54 -51.68 -9.79 -12.19
CA GLU A 54 -51.63 -9.55 -13.63
C GLU A 54 -50.41 -10.23 -14.32
N ASP A 55 -49.29 -10.32 -13.64
CA ASP A 55 -48.07 -10.97 -14.17
C ASP A 55 -48.21 -12.50 -14.18
N VAL A 56 -48.90 -13.05 -13.17
CA VAL A 56 -49.19 -14.49 -13.08
C VAL A 56 -50.18 -14.89 -14.19
N ASP A 57 -51.15 -14.08 -14.49
CA ASP A 57 -52.11 -14.31 -15.56
C ASP A 57 -51.50 -14.14 -16.96
N ALA A 58 -50.52 -13.26 -17.11
CA ALA A 58 -49.74 -13.12 -18.33
C ALA A 58 -48.82 -14.35 -18.58
N LEU A 59 -48.23 -14.91 -17.52
CA LEU A 59 -47.43 -16.13 -17.57
C LEU A 59 -48.34 -17.35 -17.90
N LYS A 60 -49.48 -17.48 -17.23
CA LYS A 60 -50.47 -18.53 -17.53
C LYS A 60 -51.00 -18.48 -18.97
N LYS A 61 -51.17 -17.30 -19.57
CA LYS A 61 -51.53 -17.12 -20.98
C LYS A 61 -50.40 -17.47 -21.94
N LYS A 62 -49.14 -17.28 -21.58
CA LYS A 62 -47.98 -17.71 -22.36
C LYS A 62 -47.81 -19.21 -22.31
N GLU A 63 -47.97 -19.88 -21.17
CA GLU A 63 -47.87 -21.32 -21.02
C GLU A 63 -48.91 -22.11 -21.88
N LYS A 64 -50.07 -21.54 -22.15
CA LYS A 64 -51.08 -22.15 -23.01
C LYS A 64 -50.75 -22.12 -24.52
N LYS A 65 -49.75 -21.32 -24.92
CA LYS A 65 -49.32 -21.20 -26.34
C LYS A 65 -48.08 -22.00 -26.72
N ASP A 66 -47.18 -22.26 -25.78
CA ASP A 66 -45.99 -23.04 -26.07
C ASP A 66 -45.95 -24.29 -25.17
N HIS A 67 -46.14 -25.45 -25.77
CA HIS A 67 -46.08 -26.77 -25.12
C HIS A 67 -44.64 -27.17 -24.70
N THR A 68 -43.72 -26.26 -24.55
CA THR A 68 -42.39 -26.50 -23.98
C THR A 68 -42.39 -26.16 -22.52
N ILE A 69 -42.65 -27.18 -21.69
CA ILE A 69 -42.41 -27.06 -20.23
C ILE A 69 -40.90 -26.89 -20.06
N LEU A 70 -40.50 -25.67 -19.71
CA LEU A 70 -39.12 -25.39 -19.28
C LEU A 70 -38.90 -26.04 -17.90
N VAL A 71 -38.33 -27.22 -17.90
CA VAL A 71 -37.93 -27.91 -16.66
C VAL A 71 -36.61 -27.31 -16.22
N TYR A 72 -36.67 -26.47 -15.20
CA TYR A 72 -35.46 -25.93 -14.53
C TYR A 72 -34.85 -27.04 -13.69
N THR A 73 -33.61 -27.43 -14.01
CA THR A 73 -32.89 -28.51 -13.32
C THR A 73 -31.94 -27.98 -12.25
N HIS A 74 -31.69 -26.67 -12.20
CA HIS A 74 -30.77 -26.05 -11.27
C HIS A 74 -31.29 -24.69 -10.79
N VAL A 75 -31.10 -24.40 -9.52
CA VAL A 75 -31.45 -23.11 -8.89
C VAL A 75 -30.23 -22.59 -8.11
N GLU A 76 -29.99 -21.30 -8.12
CA GLU A 76 -29.02 -20.67 -7.22
C GLU A 76 -29.57 -20.70 -5.80
N ILE A 77 -28.71 -21.08 -4.84
CA ILE A 77 -29.12 -21.27 -3.44
C ILE A 77 -29.53 -19.95 -2.78
N ASP A 78 -28.84 -18.85 -3.13
CA ASP A 78 -29.10 -17.53 -2.58
C ASP A 78 -28.79 -16.45 -3.62
N THR A 79 -29.56 -15.37 -3.61
CA THR A 79 -29.35 -14.19 -4.48
C THR A 79 -28.01 -13.50 -4.25
N GLN A 80 -27.43 -13.63 -3.05
CA GLN A 80 -26.10 -13.09 -2.73
C GLN A 80 -24.98 -13.73 -3.55
N LEU A 81 -25.17 -14.92 -4.08
CA LEU A 81 -24.16 -15.68 -4.82
C LEU A 81 -23.78 -15.06 -6.17
N ILE A 82 -24.52 -14.07 -6.63
CA ILE A 82 -24.14 -13.24 -7.77
C ILE A 82 -22.88 -12.42 -7.46
N LEU A 83 -22.61 -12.14 -6.18
CA LEU A 83 -21.47 -11.38 -5.73
C LEU A 83 -20.28 -12.32 -5.38
N GLY A 84 -19.07 -11.92 -5.75
CA GLY A 84 -17.86 -12.57 -5.25
C GLY A 84 -17.65 -12.31 -3.75
N VAL A 85 -16.77 -13.08 -3.12
CA VAL A 85 -16.52 -13.00 -1.66
C VAL A 85 -16.22 -11.57 -1.19
N CYS A 86 -15.34 -10.85 -1.88
CA CYS A 86 -14.99 -9.47 -1.47
C CYS A 86 -16.16 -8.49 -1.63
N ALA A 87 -17.01 -8.66 -2.65
CA ALA A 87 -18.19 -7.83 -2.84
C ALA A 87 -19.28 -8.13 -1.80
N SER A 88 -19.37 -9.38 -1.36
CA SER A 88 -20.30 -9.80 -0.30
C SER A 88 -19.93 -9.27 1.09
N LEU A 89 -18.71 -8.75 1.28
CA LEU A 89 -18.31 -8.07 2.52
C LEU A 89 -18.80 -6.61 2.57
N VAL A 90 -19.24 -6.05 1.46
CA VAL A 90 -19.76 -4.69 1.39
C VAL A 90 -21.23 -4.71 1.85
N PRO A 91 -21.65 -3.87 2.81
CA PRO A 91 -23.05 -3.78 3.20
C PRO A 91 -23.88 -3.03 2.15
N TYR A 92 -25.09 -3.49 1.91
CA TYR A 92 -26.05 -2.91 0.97
C TYR A 92 -25.48 -2.65 -0.44
N PRO A 93 -24.75 -3.58 -1.07
CA PRO A 93 -24.03 -3.31 -2.32
C PRO A 93 -24.99 -2.98 -3.48
N GLU A 94 -26.24 -3.48 -3.45
CA GLU A 94 -27.31 -3.24 -4.44
C GLU A 94 -27.75 -1.77 -4.48
N HIS A 95 -27.53 -1.01 -3.40
CA HIS A 95 -27.83 0.42 -3.31
C HIS A 95 -26.68 1.32 -3.82
N ASN A 96 -25.59 0.74 -4.30
CA ASN A 96 -24.46 1.47 -4.85
C ASN A 96 -24.34 1.31 -6.36
N SER A 97 -23.75 2.29 -7.01
CA SER A 97 -23.30 2.16 -8.39
C SER A 97 -22.24 1.06 -8.52
N THR A 98 -22.33 0.22 -9.56
CA THR A 98 -21.41 -0.93 -9.79
C THR A 98 -19.92 -0.55 -9.79
N PRO A 99 -19.46 0.55 -10.43
CA PRO A 99 -18.05 0.95 -10.34
C PRO A 99 -17.60 1.23 -8.91
N ARG A 100 -18.50 1.69 -8.04
CA ARG A 100 -18.19 1.96 -6.62
C ARG A 100 -18.15 0.70 -5.79
N VAL A 101 -18.99 -0.28 -6.07
CA VAL A 101 -18.87 -1.62 -5.47
C VAL A 101 -17.54 -2.26 -5.87
N THR A 102 -17.18 -2.21 -7.15
CA THR A 102 -15.90 -2.71 -7.64
C THR A 102 -14.71 -2.00 -6.98
N GLY A 103 -14.76 -0.67 -6.89
CA GLY A 103 -13.75 0.14 -6.19
C GLY A 103 -13.65 -0.21 -4.70
N GLY A 104 -14.78 -0.38 -4.03
CA GLY A 104 -14.86 -0.81 -2.62
C GLY A 104 -14.19 -2.17 -2.40
N THR A 105 -14.48 -3.15 -3.24
CA THR A 105 -13.86 -4.49 -3.16
C THR A 105 -12.35 -4.47 -3.37
N ALA A 106 -11.86 -3.62 -4.25
CA ALA A 106 -10.42 -3.42 -4.45
C ALA A 106 -9.75 -2.82 -3.20
N MET A 107 -10.43 -1.89 -2.51
CA MET A 107 -9.92 -1.24 -1.30
C MET A 107 -9.95 -2.14 -0.06
N VAL A 108 -10.91 -3.04 0.06
CA VAL A 108 -10.94 -4.03 1.16
C VAL A 108 -9.65 -4.86 1.18
N LYS A 109 -9.09 -5.21 0.03
CA LYS A 109 -7.82 -5.94 -0.09
C LYS A 109 -6.60 -5.11 0.31
N GLN A 110 -6.70 -3.79 0.35
CA GLN A 110 -5.63 -2.84 0.68
C GLN A 110 -5.77 -2.29 2.10
N SER A 111 -6.79 -2.69 2.83
CA SER A 111 -7.06 -2.22 4.19
C SER A 111 -6.06 -2.79 5.19
N LEU A 112 -5.70 -1.99 6.18
CA LEU A 112 -4.90 -2.42 7.31
C LEU A 112 -5.79 -3.08 8.36
N GLY A 113 -5.33 -4.20 8.90
CA GLY A 113 -6.06 -4.97 9.90
C GLY A 113 -5.14 -5.89 10.67
N LEU A 114 -5.64 -7.04 11.07
CA LEU A 114 -4.86 -8.14 11.64
C LEU A 114 -4.54 -9.15 10.53
N PRO A 115 -3.29 -9.23 10.05
CA PRO A 115 -2.95 -10.13 8.95
C PRO A 115 -3.07 -11.61 9.34
N SER A 116 -2.76 -11.92 10.60
CA SER A 116 -2.82 -13.26 11.16
C SER A 116 -2.85 -13.19 12.68
N SER A 117 -3.37 -14.22 13.36
CA SER A 117 -3.29 -14.35 14.82
C SER A 117 -1.85 -14.52 15.33
N ASN A 118 -1.00 -15.15 14.53
CA ASN A 118 0.41 -15.40 14.84
C ASN A 118 1.38 -14.46 14.08
N TYR A 119 0.98 -13.23 13.81
CA TYR A 119 1.76 -12.29 12.99
C TYR A 119 3.21 -12.06 13.50
N ARG A 120 3.48 -12.23 14.79
CA ARG A 120 4.83 -12.11 15.36
C ARG A 120 5.75 -13.28 15.02
N LEU A 121 5.19 -14.46 14.74
CA LEU A 121 5.96 -15.67 14.41
C LEU A 121 6.15 -15.85 12.91
N ARG A 122 5.35 -15.17 12.10
CA ARG A 122 5.40 -15.30 10.64
C ARG A 122 6.67 -14.69 10.06
N PRO A 123 7.25 -15.30 9.01
CA PRO A 123 8.46 -14.81 8.35
C PRO A 123 8.18 -13.69 7.32
N ASP A 124 7.10 -12.96 7.46
CA ASP A 124 6.72 -11.93 6.49
C ASP A 124 7.77 -10.83 6.43
N THR A 125 8.20 -10.45 5.22
CA THR A 125 9.17 -9.37 5.04
C THR A 125 8.60 -8.00 5.38
N ARG A 126 7.31 -7.81 5.16
CA ARG A 126 6.54 -6.60 5.50
C ARG A 126 5.16 -7.01 5.99
N ALA A 127 4.75 -6.43 7.09
CA ALA A 127 3.40 -6.57 7.58
C ALA A 127 2.92 -5.24 8.17
N HIS A 128 1.62 -5.00 8.06
CA HIS A 128 0.96 -3.91 8.75
C HIS A 128 -0.04 -4.51 9.72
N VAL A 129 -0.02 -4.03 10.95
CA VAL A 129 -0.94 -4.47 12.01
C VAL A 129 -1.67 -3.24 12.51
N MET A 130 -2.99 -3.22 12.38
CA MET A 130 -3.80 -2.13 12.92
C MET A 130 -3.91 -2.26 14.44
N HIS A 131 -3.73 -1.15 15.15
CA HIS A 131 -4.01 -1.08 16.57
C HIS A 131 -5.52 -0.94 16.79
N TYR A 132 -6.06 -1.69 17.75
CA TYR A 132 -7.48 -1.66 18.13
C TYR A 132 -8.45 -1.84 16.94
N PRO A 133 -8.28 -2.87 16.10
CA PRO A 133 -9.23 -3.14 15.04
C PRO A 133 -10.60 -3.50 15.65
N GLN A 134 -11.66 -3.03 15.02
CA GLN A 134 -13.03 -3.24 15.50
C GLN A 134 -13.83 -4.06 14.48
N GLN A 135 -14.78 -4.82 14.94
CA GLN A 135 -15.81 -5.40 14.10
C GLN A 135 -16.77 -4.29 13.63
N SER A 136 -17.24 -4.39 12.40
CA SER A 136 -18.22 -3.45 11.90
C SER A 136 -19.58 -3.64 12.60
N ILE A 137 -20.26 -2.53 12.93
CA ILE A 137 -21.62 -2.56 13.48
C ILE A 137 -22.59 -3.05 12.40
N VAL A 138 -22.45 -2.56 11.17
CA VAL A 138 -23.22 -3.06 10.02
C VAL A 138 -22.41 -4.13 9.32
N GLY A 139 -22.87 -5.36 9.37
CA GLY A 139 -22.19 -6.53 8.83
C GLY A 139 -23.01 -7.21 7.74
N THR A 140 -22.45 -8.26 7.15
CA THR A 140 -23.09 -9.15 6.20
C THR A 140 -22.92 -10.61 6.63
N ARG A 141 -23.81 -11.50 6.22
CA ARG A 141 -23.69 -12.94 6.47
C ARG A 141 -22.38 -13.51 5.93
N ALA A 142 -21.87 -12.94 4.83
CA ALA A 142 -20.58 -13.33 4.27
C ALA A 142 -19.41 -13.07 5.23
N MET A 143 -19.45 -12.03 6.06
CA MET A 143 -18.44 -11.77 7.08
C MET A 143 -18.41 -12.84 8.17
N GLU A 144 -19.54 -13.40 8.51
CA GLU A 144 -19.63 -14.51 9.47
C GLU A 144 -19.13 -15.80 8.85
N SER A 145 -19.60 -16.14 7.65
CA SER A 145 -19.22 -17.36 6.95
C SER A 145 -17.73 -17.43 6.62
N THR A 146 -17.10 -16.29 6.34
CA THR A 146 -15.66 -16.20 6.04
C THR A 146 -14.78 -15.99 7.28
N ASN A 147 -15.38 -15.89 8.47
CA ASN A 147 -14.71 -15.51 9.71
C ASN A 147 -13.95 -14.18 9.64
N PHE A 148 -14.39 -13.25 8.78
CA PHE A 148 -13.79 -11.91 8.66
C PHE A 148 -13.80 -11.15 9.99
N ASN A 149 -14.85 -11.36 10.80
CA ASN A 149 -15.02 -10.72 12.10
C ASN A 149 -13.96 -11.10 13.13
N THR A 150 -13.25 -12.21 12.95
CA THR A 150 -12.14 -12.60 13.84
C THR A 150 -10.86 -11.81 13.58
N ARG A 151 -10.72 -11.26 12.38
CA ARG A 151 -9.57 -10.44 11.94
C ARG A 151 -10.03 -9.21 11.18
N PRO A 152 -10.70 -8.27 11.87
CA PRO A 152 -11.27 -7.10 11.22
C PRO A 152 -10.19 -6.18 10.67
N GLY A 153 -10.50 -5.49 9.57
CA GLY A 153 -9.57 -4.59 8.87
C GLY A 153 -10.05 -3.14 8.87
N GLY A 154 -10.50 -2.61 10.02
CA GLY A 154 -10.94 -1.22 10.14
C GLY A 154 -11.51 -0.92 11.52
N GLN A 155 -12.14 0.23 11.64
CA GLN A 155 -12.76 0.75 12.86
C GLN A 155 -14.05 1.47 12.54
N ASN A 156 -14.96 1.58 13.51
CA ASN A 156 -16.20 2.34 13.38
C ASN A 156 -15.89 3.80 13.73
N PHE A 157 -16.19 4.73 12.81
CA PHE A 157 -15.98 6.16 12.96
C PHE A 157 -17.32 6.87 13.09
N VAL A 158 -17.37 7.87 13.95
CA VAL A 158 -18.45 8.85 13.94
C VAL A 158 -18.16 9.85 12.84
N VAL A 159 -19.02 9.91 11.84
CA VAL A 159 -18.80 10.73 10.64
C VAL A 159 -19.93 11.74 10.47
N ALA A 160 -19.57 12.99 10.19
CA ALA A 160 -20.50 14.02 9.77
C ALA A 160 -20.26 14.41 8.31
N ILE A 161 -21.34 14.61 7.56
CA ILE A 161 -21.29 15.01 6.16
C ILE A 161 -21.45 16.51 6.07
N MET A 162 -20.34 17.22 6.09
CA MET A 162 -20.32 18.67 5.98
C MET A 162 -18.98 19.17 5.40
N SER A 163 -18.99 20.38 4.84
CA SER A 163 -17.76 21.06 4.45
C SER A 163 -17.29 21.99 5.58
N GLN A 164 -16.02 21.95 5.93
CA GLN A 164 -15.41 22.87 6.88
C GLN A 164 -14.21 23.55 6.21
N HIS A 165 -14.31 24.87 6.02
CA HIS A 165 -13.26 25.74 5.42
C HIS A 165 -12.67 25.22 4.09
N GLY A 166 -13.34 24.29 3.40
CA GLY A 166 -12.85 23.71 2.15
C GLY A 166 -11.69 22.70 2.28
N TYR A 167 -11.25 22.36 3.49
CA TYR A 167 -10.15 21.41 3.67
C TYR A 167 -10.51 19.95 3.38
N ASN A 168 -11.79 19.67 3.12
CA ASN A 168 -12.28 18.36 2.67
C ASN A 168 -12.82 18.38 1.23
N MET A 169 -12.37 19.32 0.40
CA MET A 169 -12.72 19.33 -1.03
C MET A 169 -11.93 18.26 -1.80
N GLN A 170 -12.47 17.84 -2.97
CA GLN A 170 -11.80 16.91 -3.90
C GLN A 170 -11.29 15.62 -3.25
N ASP A 171 -12.15 14.92 -2.50
CA ASP A 171 -11.83 13.67 -1.79
C ASP A 171 -10.87 13.81 -0.60
N ALA A 172 -10.67 15.01 -0.11
CA ALA A 172 -10.03 15.20 1.17
C ALA A 172 -11.02 14.96 2.32
N VAL A 173 -10.48 14.55 3.46
CA VAL A 173 -11.23 14.37 4.70
C VAL A 173 -10.56 15.15 5.82
N ILE A 174 -11.36 15.62 6.78
CA ILE A 174 -10.86 16.25 7.99
C ILE A 174 -11.00 15.24 9.11
N MET A 175 -9.93 15.02 9.88
CA MET A 175 -9.94 14.14 11.04
C MET A 175 -9.78 14.90 12.34
N ASN A 176 -10.41 14.41 13.38
CA ASN A 176 -10.22 14.88 14.75
C ASN A 176 -8.86 14.42 15.27
N ARG A 177 -8.01 15.38 15.70
CA ARG A 177 -6.68 15.12 16.25
C ARG A 177 -6.74 14.28 17.52
N ALA A 178 -7.64 14.60 18.44
CA ALA A 178 -7.78 13.86 19.68
C ALA A 178 -8.18 12.39 19.45
N SER A 179 -9.01 12.10 18.43
CA SER A 179 -9.33 10.72 18.06
C SER A 179 -8.09 9.98 17.55
N VAL A 180 -7.25 10.64 16.74
CA VAL A 180 -5.96 10.08 16.28
C VAL A 180 -5.00 9.84 17.44
N GLU A 181 -4.94 10.76 18.41
CA GLU A 181 -4.13 10.60 19.62
C GLU A 181 -4.61 9.43 20.48
N ARG A 182 -5.92 9.20 20.54
CA ARG A 182 -6.55 8.01 21.18
C ARG A 182 -6.40 6.73 20.36
N ALA A 183 -5.54 6.74 19.35
CA ALA A 183 -5.18 5.64 18.47
C ALA A 183 -6.21 5.26 17.37
N LEU A 184 -7.11 6.17 17.00
CA LEU A 184 -7.97 5.96 15.84
C LEU A 184 -7.11 5.86 14.57
N GLY A 185 -7.26 4.77 13.82
CA GLY A 185 -6.52 4.50 12.59
C GLY A 185 -5.01 4.23 12.77
N ARG A 186 -4.48 4.17 13.98
CA ARG A 186 -3.07 3.89 14.25
C ARG A 186 -2.71 2.45 13.85
N SER A 187 -1.52 2.27 13.30
CA SER A 187 -1.01 0.95 12.91
C SER A 187 0.48 0.80 13.24
N ALA A 188 0.93 -0.44 13.37
CA ALA A 188 2.34 -0.78 13.41
C ALA A 188 2.76 -1.32 12.03
N PHE A 189 3.91 -0.87 11.56
CA PHE A 189 4.59 -1.44 10.41
C PHE A 189 5.70 -2.36 10.91
N ILE A 190 5.66 -3.61 10.49
CA ILE A 190 6.64 -4.62 10.84
C ILE A 190 7.46 -4.93 9.60
N ARG A 191 8.79 -4.85 9.75
CA ARG A 191 9.73 -5.26 8.72
C ARG A 191 10.72 -6.27 9.26
N THR A 192 10.91 -7.35 8.52
CA THR A 192 11.88 -8.38 8.84
C THR A 192 13.09 -8.26 7.93
N TYR A 193 14.27 -8.24 8.53
CA TYR A 193 15.56 -8.28 7.88
C TYR A 193 16.20 -9.65 8.12
N ASN A 194 16.84 -10.21 7.09
CA ASN A 194 17.55 -11.47 7.19
C ASN A 194 19.03 -11.22 6.89
N ALA A 195 19.91 -11.66 7.77
CA ALA A 195 21.35 -11.66 7.59
C ALA A 195 21.86 -13.08 7.72
N GLU A 196 22.77 -13.47 6.87
CA GLU A 196 23.38 -14.80 6.86
C GLU A 196 24.89 -14.71 6.72
N ASN A 197 25.58 -15.70 7.26
CA ASN A 197 27.02 -15.87 7.05
C ASN A 197 27.23 -16.66 5.76
N LYS A 198 27.72 -15.99 4.72
CA LYS A 198 28.07 -16.65 3.46
C LYS A 198 29.42 -17.34 3.57
N ARG A 199 29.48 -18.56 3.07
CA ARG A 199 30.72 -19.32 2.91
C ARG A 199 31.26 -19.14 1.49
N PHE A 200 32.54 -18.90 1.38
CA PHE A 200 33.23 -18.73 0.11
C PHE A 200 34.15 -19.94 -0.19
N PRO A 201 34.46 -20.18 -1.46
CA PRO A 201 35.47 -21.16 -1.83
C PRO A 201 36.81 -20.90 -1.10
N GLY A 202 37.47 -21.96 -0.65
CA GLY A 202 38.71 -21.82 0.13
C GLY A 202 38.53 -21.77 1.65
N GLY A 203 37.32 -22.06 2.14
CA GLY A 203 37.04 -22.14 3.59
C GLY A 203 36.90 -20.79 4.29
N GLN A 204 36.87 -19.71 3.53
CA GLN A 204 36.63 -18.38 4.08
C GLN A 204 35.13 -18.19 4.31
N GLU A 205 34.76 -17.46 5.39
CA GLU A 205 33.37 -17.16 5.71
C GLU A 205 33.21 -15.71 6.18
N GLU A 206 32.02 -15.19 5.95
CA GLU A 206 31.58 -13.95 6.59
C GLU A 206 31.37 -14.22 8.07
N ARG A 207 31.60 -13.22 8.91
CA ARG A 207 31.35 -13.32 10.36
C ARG A 207 30.39 -12.24 10.80
N ILE A 208 29.43 -12.62 11.64
CA ILE A 208 28.58 -11.67 12.36
C ILE A 208 29.30 -11.35 13.66
N GLU A 209 29.80 -10.14 13.74
CA GLU A 209 30.60 -9.61 14.84
C GLU A 209 30.59 -8.08 14.79
N VAL A 210 30.95 -7.40 15.87
CA VAL A 210 31.15 -5.95 15.85
C VAL A 210 32.47 -5.65 15.13
N PRO A 211 32.43 -4.97 13.95
CA PRO A 211 33.65 -4.67 13.20
C PRO A 211 34.65 -3.82 14.02
N GLY A 212 35.91 -4.19 14.01
CA GLY A 212 37.00 -3.46 14.70
C GLY A 212 37.22 -3.85 16.16
N THR A 213 36.49 -4.80 16.73
CA THR A 213 36.72 -5.31 18.09
C THR A 213 37.58 -6.58 18.12
N GLY A 214 37.77 -7.22 16.97
CA GLY A 214 38.58 -8.43 16.82
C GLY A 214 40.08 -8.15 16.59
N LEU A 215 40.85 -9.24 16.45
CA LEU A 215 42.29 -9.19 16.16
C LEU A 215 42.59 -8.86 14.67
N ASP A 216 41.58 -9.00 13.82
CA ASP A 216 41.71 -8.79 12.37
C ASP A 216 41.62 -7.29 12.03
N GLU A 217 42.45 -6.81 11.13
CA GLU A 217 42.34 -5.44 10.62
C GLU A 217 41.17 -5.33 9.66
N VAL A 218 40.22 -4.43 9.95
CA VAL A 218 39.01 -4.27 9.13
C VAL A 218 39.08 -2.96 8.34
N LYS A 219 39.04 -3.08 7.00
CA LYS A 219 38.96 -1.91 6.11
C LYS A 219 37.53 -1.42 5.92
N GLY A 220 37.37 -0.09 5.95
CA GLY A 220 36.09 0.56 5.68
C GLY A 220 35.17 0.68 6.89
N LEU A 221 35.73 0.69 8.09
CA LEU A 221 34.98 0.93 9.33
C LEU A 221 34.21 2.25 9.27
N LYS A 222 33.00 2.23 9.80
CA LYS A 222 32.18 3.43 10.07
C LYS A 222 32.60 4.07 11.40
N SER A 223 31.95 5.18 11.75
CA SER A 223 32.15 5.77 13.07
C SER A 223 31.85 4.73 14.17
N PHE A 224 32.56 4.79 15.27
CA PHE A 224 32.37 3.87 16.39
C PHE A 224 30.94 3.93 16.94
N ASP A 225 30.36 5.11 16.92
CA ASP A 225 28.98 5.37 17.38
C ASP A 225 27.95 4.56 16.58
N SER A 226 28.23 4.25 15.31
CA SER A 226 27.34 3.43 14.44
C SER A 226 27.16 2.00 14.93
N TYR A 227 28.02 1.51 15.78
CA TYR A 227 28.00 0.15 16.34
C TYR A 227 27.62 0.10 17.82
N SER A 228 27.40 1.25 18.47
CA SER A 228 27.22 1.37 19.93
C SER A 228 26.03 0.59 20.47
N HIS A 229 25.01 0.36 19.64
CA HIS A 229 23.77 -0.35 19.98
C HIS A 229 23.85 -1.86 19.67
N LEU A 230 24.99 -2.35 19.21
CA LEU A 230 25.22 -3.78 18.98
C LEU A 230 25.82 -4.43 20.23
N GLU A 231 25.36 -5.64 20.52
CA GLU A 231 26.01 -6.50 21.48
C GLU A 231 27.33 -7.08 20.93
N ARG A 232 28.12 -7.74 21.78
CA ARG A 232 29.42 -8.31 21.39
C ARG A 232 29.35 -9.32 20.25
N ASP A 233 28.19 -9.94 20.06
CA ASP A 233 27.93 -10.90 18.99
C ASP A 233 27.55 -10.24 17.65
N GLY A 234 27.58 -8.91 17.57
CA GLY A 234 27.24 -8.14 16.38
C GLY A 234 25.74 -7.99 16.10
N LEU A 235 24.89 -8.32 17.06
CA LEU A 235 23.45 -8.21 16.94
C LEU A 235 22.91 -7.00 17.71
N PRO A 236 21.79 -6.39 17.29
CA PRO A 236 21.21 -5.26 17.98
C PRO A 236 20.53 -5.69 19.28
N ILE A 237 20.56 -4.82 20.27
CA ILE A 237 19.84 -4.99 21.52
C ILE A 237 18.32 -4.95 21.25
N PRO A 238 17.53 -5.93 21.73
CA PRO A 238 16.07 -5.83 21.64
C PRO A 238 15.54 -4.57 22.32
N GLU A 239 14.45 -4.00 21.77
CA GLU A 239 13.80 -2.75 22.21
C GLU A 239 14.65 -1.49 22.00
N GLU A 240 15.79 -1.56 21.31
CA GLU A 240 16.56 -0.38 20.93
C GLU A 240 15.89 0.33 19.75
N PHE A 241 15.93 1.69 19.78
CA PHE A 241 15.41 2.51 18.68
C PHE A 241 16.53 2.82 17.69
N LEU A 242 16.30 2.45 16.44
CA LEU A 242 17.24 2.66 15.35
C LEU A 242 16.64 3.60 14.31
N SER A 243 17.42 4.61 13.88
CA SER A 243 16.99 5.59 12.88
C SER A 243 18.08 5.85 11.86
N THR A 244 17.69 6.08 10.62
CA THR A 244 18.57 6.58 9.55
C THR A 244 18.38 8.07 9.28
N LEU A 245 17.49 8.72 10.00
CA LEU A 245 17.11 10.12 9.80
C LEU A 245 17.91 11.07 10.69
N ASP A 246 18.36 10.59 11.84
CA ASP A 246 19.13 11.36 12.78
C ASP A 246 20.63 11.40 12.42
N LYS A 247 21.30 12.46 12.85
CA LYS A 247 22.74 12.64 12.69
C LYS A 247 23.58 11.65 13.52
N SER A 248 22.95 11.00 14.50
CA SER A 248 23.54 9.86 15.21
C SER A 248 23.44 8.65 14.28
N ASP A 249 24.56 8.18 13.81
CA ASP A 249 24.73 7.17 12.75
C ASP A 249 24.31 5.74 13.18
N ASN A 250 23.24 5.59 13.98
CA ASN A 250 22.70 4.30 14.45
C ASN A 250 21.99 3.53 13.32
N SER A 251 22.62 3.45 12.17
CA SER A 251 22.04 2.83 10.98
C SER A 251 22.43 1.37 10.79
N VAL A 252 23.41 0.87 11.54
CA VAL A 252 23.87 -0.52 11.45
C VAL A 252 22.90 -1.44 12.16
N LEU A 253 22.30 -2.38 11.44
CA LEU A 253 21.37 -3.36 11.99
C LEU A 253 22.09 -4.64 12.44
N VAL A 254 23.06 -5.12 11.65
CA VAL A 254 23.86 -6.30 11.97
C VAL A 254 25.31 -5.98 11.68
N GLY A 255 26.17 -6.11 12.67
CA GLY A 255 27.61 -6.01 12.48
C GLY A 255 28.12 -7.23 11.72
N LYS A 256 28.82 -7.01 10.62
CA LYS A 256 29.30 -8.09 9.76
C LYS A 256 30.62 -7.75 9.09
N THR A 257 31.49 -8.73 9.05
CA THR A 257 32.77 -8.64 8.31
C THR A 257 32.84 -9.71 7.24
N SER A 258 33.42 -9.38 6.09
CA SER A 258 33.65 -10.31 4.98
C SER A 258 35.13 -10.43 4.67
N PRO A 259 35.57 -11.58 4.13
CA PRO A 259 36.97 -11.74 3.67
C PRO A 259 37.27 -10.81 2.49
N PRO A 260 38.51 -10.50 2.19
CA PRO A 260 38.91 -9.69 1.05
C PRO A 260 38.50 -10.35 -0.27
N ARG A 261 38.13 -9.54 -1.27
CA ARG A 261 37.66 -10.06 -2.57
C ARG A 261 38.75 -10.71 -3.41
N PHE A 262 40.00 -10.29 -3.20
CA PHE A 262 41.16 -10.84 -3.87
C PHE A 262 42.11 -11.37 -2.81
N LEU A 263 42.48 -12.62 -2.92
CA LEU A 263 43.68 -13.15 -2.26
C LEU A 263 44.85 -12.48 -2.97
N GLU A 264 45.38 -11.38 -2.43
CA GLU A 264 46.75 -10.99 -2.77
C GLU A 264 47.60 -12.15 -2.30
N GLU A 265 48.34 -12.77 -3.23
CA GLU A 265 49.29 -13.81 -2.93
C GLU A 265 50.28 -13.24 -1.91
N ALA A 266 50.04 -13.56 -0.65
CA ALA A 266 50.97 -13.20 0.42
C ALA A 266 52.20 -14.05 0.28
N HIS A 267 53.14 -13.61 -0.54
CA HIS A 267 54.47 -14.14 -0.52
C HIS A 267 55.09 -13.91 0.87
N GLY A 268 55.02 -14.90 1.72
CA GLY A 268 55.99 -15.12 2.78
C GLY A 268 55.79 -14.48 4.14
N ALA A 269 54.56 -14.22 4.63
CA ALA A 269 54.35 -13.78 6.02
C ALA A 269 53.33 -14.64 6.76
N PHE A 270 53.82 -15.57 7.52
CA PHE A 270 53.07 -16.57 8.29
C PHE A 270 52.30 -16.01 9.51
N LEU A 271 52.19 -14.71 9.73
CA LEU A 271 51.60 -14.09 10.93
C LEU A 271 51.00 -12.69 10.70
N GLN A 272 50.53 -12.36 9.50
CA GLN A 272 49.74 -11.11 9.35
C GLN A 272 48.28 -11.38 9.63
N ALA A 273 47.67 -10.56 10.51
CA ALA A 273 46.23 -10.49 10.73
C ALA A 273 45.54 -10.44 9.37
N GLN A 274 44.57 -11.31 9.15
CA GLN A 274 43.83 -11.33 7.88
C GLN A 274 43.08 -10.01 7.73
N GLU A 275 43.41 -9.24 6.70
CA GLU A 275 42.59 -8.07 6.34
C GLU A 275 41.16 -8.51 6.05
N ARG A 276 40.20 -7.96 6.77
CA ARG A 276 38.78 -8.15 6.52
C ARG A 276 38.16 -6.85 6.03
N ARG A 277 36.99 -6.95 5.46
CA ARG A 277 36.23 -5.79 4.97
C ARG A 277 34.94 -5.65 5.75
N GLU A 278 34.54 -4.42 6.08
CA GLU A 278 33.25 -4.10 6.65
C GLU A 278 32.13 -4.41 5.64
N SER A 279 31.16 -5.21 6.06
CA SER A 279 29.99 -5.61 5.27
C SER A 279 28.69 -5.63 6.07
N SER A 280 28.62 -4.83 7.13
CA SER A 280 27.47 -4.75 8.01
C SER A 280 26.18 -4.44 7.26
N MET A 281 25.10 -5.01 7.73
CA MET A 281 23.76 -4.72 7.23
C MET A 281 23.24 -3.43 7.83
N LEU A 282 22.72 -2.55 6.97
CA LEU A 282 22.13 -1.29 7.37
C LEU A 282 20.60 -1.36 7.30
N ILE A 283 19.96 -0.55 8.13
CA ILE A 283 18.54 -0.24 7.97
C ILE A 283 18.35 0.49 6.64
N ARG A 284 17.23 0.30 5.99
CA ARG A 284 16.92 1.00 4.75
C ARG A 284 16.77 2.50 5.01
N HIS A 285 17.32 3.29 4.13
CA HIS A 285 17.21 4.75 4.22
C HIS A 285 15.76 5.22 4.29
N GLY A 286 15.48 6.15 5.21
CA GLY A 286 14.14 6.65 5.48
C GLY A 286 13.28 5.72 6.33
N GLU A 287 13.85 4.66 6.90
CA GLU A 287 13.19 3.81 7.89
C GLU A 287 13.79 4.06 9.27
N GLU A 288 12.91 3.96 10.26
CA GLU A 288 13.21 4.07 11.68
C GLU A 288 12.30 3.12 12.44
N GLY A 289 12.68 2.71 13.62
CA GLY A 289 11.82 1.85 14.43
C GLY A 289 12.57 1.18 15.58
N TRP A 290 11.80 0.45 16.35
CA TRP A 290 12.26 -0.35 17.47
C TRP A 290 12.60 -1.76 17.03
N VAL A 291 13.66 -2.33 17.56
CA VAL A 291 13.98 -3.76 17.38
C VAL A 291 12.99 -4.57 18.22
N ASP A 292 12.05 -5.26 17.58
CA ASP A 292 11.00 -6.02 18.26
C ASP A 292 11.48 -7.44 18.65
N ASN A 293 12.21 -8.10 17.75
CA ASN A 293 12.70 -9.45 17.96
C ASN A 293 13.96 -9.74 17.16
N VAL A 294 14.88 -10.49 17.79
CA VAL A 294 16.10 -11.00 17.17
C VAL A 294 16.09 -12.51 17.27
N PHE A 295 16.01 -13.18 16.14
CA PHE A 295 15.98 -14.63 16.05
C PHE A 295 17.22 -15.16 15.35
N VAL A 296 17.92 -16.08 15.99
CA VAL A 296 19.15 -16.71 15.47
C VAL A 296 18.90 -18.18 15.24
N THR A 297 19.23 -18.67 14.06
CA THR A 297 19.16 -20.07 13.69
C THR A 297 20.32 -20.48 12.82
N GLU A 298 20.47 -21.75 12.58
CA GLU A 298 21.45 -22.29 11.64
C GLU A 298 20.77 -22.67 10.33
N SER A 299 21.41 -22.34 9.21
CA SER A 299 21.02 -22.76 7.87
C SER A 299 21.98 -23.80 7.35
N LEU A 300 21.47 -24.79 6.62
CA LEU A 300 22.30 -25.84 6.02
C LEU A 300 23.34 -25.29 5.03
N ASP A 301 23.00 -24.23 4.32
CA ASP A 301 23.85 -23.67 3.24
C ASP A 301 24.80 -22.57 3.73
N SER A 302 24.38 -21.74 4.68
CA SER A 302 25.07 -20.51 5.06
C SER A 302 25.62 -20.50 6.50
N GLY A 303 25.34 -21.52 7.31
CA GLY A 303 25.72 -21.52 8.72
C GLY A 303 24.75 -20.68 9.56
N ARG A 304 25.21 -19.56 10.16
CA ARG A 304 24.36 -18.73 11.02
C ARG A 304 23.41 -17.85 10.21
N LEU A 305 22.11 -17.97 10.44
CA LEU A 305 21.07 -17.12 9.89
C LEU A 305 20.45 -16.29 11.03
N VAL A 306 20.46 -14.99 10.86
CA VAL A 306 19.87 -14.03 11.80
C VAL A 306 18.68 -13.37 11.15
N ARG A 307 17.55 -13.35 11.87
CA ARG A 307 16.34 -12.64 11.47
C ARG A 307 16.02 -11.59 12.51
N ILE A 308 15.93 -10.35 12.08
CA ILE A 308 15.63 -9.21 12.93
C ILE A 308 14.32 -8.59 12.48
N THR A 309 13.41 -8.46 13.42
CA THR A 309 12.12 -7.83 13.18
C THR A 309 12.11 -6.44 13.79
N MET A 310 11.88 -5.43 12.96
CA MET A 310 11.73 -4.05 13.38
C MET A 310 10.27 -3.64 13.34
N ARG A 311 9.84 -2.85 14.32
CA ARG A 311 8.49 -2.31 14.45
C ARG A 311 8.53 -0.80 14.45
N THR A 312 7.72 -0.19 13.58
CA THR A 312 7.52 1.26 13.49
C THR A 312 6.06 1.60 13.70
N ASN A 313 5.75 2.51 14.59
CA ASN A 313 4.37 2.99 14.77
C ASN A 313 4.04 4.01 13.67
N LYS A 314 2.91 3.79 13.00
CA LYS A 314 2.40 4.67 11.95
C LYS A 314 1.12 5.35 12.44
N ILE A 315 1.27 6.57 12.93
CA ILE A 315 0.17 7.43 13.34
C ILE A 315 -0.42 8.06 12.07
N PRO A 316 -1.76 8.19 11.93
CA PRO A 316 -2.35 8.90 10.80
C PRO A 316 -1.81 10.32 10.67
N GLU A 317 -1.38 10.68 9.47
CA GLU A 317 -0.81 11.98 9.13
C GLU A 317 -1.44 12.55 7.85
N LEU A 318 -1.20 13.82 7.57
CA LEU A 318 -1.69 14.48 6.35
C LEU A 318 -1.21 13.72 5.12
N GLY A 319 -2.15 13.39 4.23
CA GLY A 319 -1.86 12.63 3.02
C GLY A 319 -2.10 11.12 3.14
N ASP A 320 -2.34 10.58 4.33
CA ASP A 320 -2.72 9.18 4.51
C ASP A 320 -4.12 8.92 3.97
N LYS A 321 -4.33 7.72 3.43
CA LYS A 321 -5.53 7.36 2.71
C LYS A 321 -6.45 6.50 3.55
N PHE A 322 -7.70 6.94 3.66
CA PHE A 322 -8.79 6.22 4.28
C PHE A 322 -9.90 5.93 3.27
N ALA A 323 -10.68 4.92 3.52
CA ALA A 323 -11.82 4.59 2.67
C ALA A 323 -12.95 3.94 3.48
N SER A 324 -14.18 4.21 3.09
CA SER A 324 -15.32 3.39 3.49
C SER A 324 -15.42 2.15 2.59
N ARG A 325 -16.28 1.20 2.94
CA ARG A 325 -16.53 0.00 2.12
C ARG A 325 -17.28 0.27 0.81
N HIS A 326 -17.72 1.50 0.58
CA HIS A 326 -18.56 1.91 -0.57
C HIS A 326 -17.80 2.60 -1.70
N GLY A 327 -16.48 2.43 -1.76
CA GLY A 327 -15.70 3.10 -2.80
C GLY A 327 -15.47 4.59 -2.56
N GLN A 328 -15.74 5.10 -1.36
CA GLN A 328 -15.47 6.47 -0.92
C GLN A 328 -14.09 6.55 -0.29
N LYS A 329 -13.08 6.70 -1.14
CA LYS A 329 -11.71 6.92 -0.69
C LYS A 329 -11.45 8.40 -0.46
N GLY A 330 -10.73 8.71 0.60
CA GLY A 330 -10.32 10.08 0.91
C GLY A 330 -8.91 10.13 1.46
N VAL A 331 -8.30 11.30 1.36
CA VAL A 331 -6.97 11.61 1.87
C VAL A 331 -7.11 12.62 3.00
N ILE A 332 -6.38 12.44 4.11
CA ILE A 332 -6.41 13.42 5.20
C ILE A 332 -5.90 14.77 4.69
N GLY A 333 -6.79 15.77 4.66
CA GLY A 333 -6.46 17.14 4.26
C GLY A 333 -6.10 18.03 5.44
N ARG A 334 -6.70 17.78 6.60
CA ARG A 334 -6.43 18.52 7.84
C ARG A 334 -6.68 17.65 9.08
N LEU A 335 -5.87 17.82 10.10
CA LEU A 335 -6.12 17.35 11.47
C LEU A 335 -6.55 18.56 12.29
N VAL A 336 -7.77 18.53 12.83
CA VAL A 336 -8.36 19.64 13.60
C VAL A 336 -8.38 19.26 15.07
N ASP A 337 -8.08 20.19 15.94
CA ASP A 337 -8.15 19.97 17.38
C ASP A 337 -9.61 19.75 17.81
N GLU A 338 -9.82 18.90 18.80
CA GLU A 338 -11.16 18.51 19.26
C GLU A 338 -12.04 19.70 19.62
N LYS A 339 -11.44 20.75 20.22
CA LYS A 339 -12.12 21.99 20.60
C LYS A 339 -12.68 22.80 19.41
N ASP A 340 -12.04 22.67 18.24
CA ASP A 340 -12.39 23.42 17.02
C ASP A 340 -13.28 22.59 16.09
N MET A 341 -13.54 21.32 16.46
CA MET A 341 -14.44 20.44 15.70
C MET A 341 -15.92 20.81 15.96
N PRO A 342 -16.80 20.62 14.95
CA PRO A 342 -18.23 20.73 15.16
C PRO A 342 -18.72 19.65 16.14
N PHE A 343 -19.74 19.96 16.93
CA PHE A 343 -20.34 19.02 17.87
C PHE A 343 -21.88 19.13 17.87
N THR A 344 -22.53 18.02 18.21
CA THR A 344 -24.00 17.95 18.32
C THR A 344 -24.49 18.55 19.65
N GLU A 345 -25.79 18.77 19.78
CA GLU A 345 -26.44 19.21 21.03
C GLU A 345 -26.14 18.24 22.19
N ASP A 346 -26.05 16.93 21.91
CA ASP A 346 -25.68 15.90 22.88
C ASP A 346 -24.18 15.85 23.22
N GLY A 347 -23.37 16.75 22.64
CA GLY A 347 -21.94 16.82 22.86
C GLY A 347 -21.11 15.78 22.09
N VAL A 348 -21.68 15.12 21.10
CA VAL A 348 -20.95 14.15 20.25
C VAL A 348 -20.10 14.91 19.24
N ILE A 349 -18.80 14.66 19.26
CA ILE A 349 -17.83 15.24 18.33
C ILE A 349 -17.48 14.19 17.26
N PRO A 350 -17.62 14.49 15.95
CA PRO A 350 -17.25 13.57 14.90
C PRO A 350 -15.76 13.26 14.88
N ASP A 351 -15.40 12.02 14.52
CA ASP A 351 -14.02 11.62 14.26
C ASP A 351 -13.53 12.10 12.89
N LEU A 352 -14.49 12.20 11.92
CA LEU A 352 -14.16 12.47 10.53
C LEU A 352 -15.28 13.31 9.88
N LEU A 353 -14.88 14.32 9.09
CA LEU A 353 -15.79 15.12 8.26
C LEU A 353 -15.55 14.83 6.78
N ILE A 354 -16.65 14.51 6.08
CA ILE A 354 -16.67 14.22 4.64
C ILE A 354 -17.41 15.32 3.90
N ASN A 355 -16.93 15.65 2.72
CA ASN A 355 -17.59 16.61 1.85
C ASN A 355 -18.91 16.04 1.31
N PRO A 356 -20.02 16.76 1.43
CA PRO A 356 -21.33 16.35 0.90
C PRO A 356 -21.33 16.13 -0.62
N HIS A 357 -20.52 16.85 -1.38
CA HIS A 357 -20.43 16.71 -2.83
C HIS A 357 -19.89 15.35 -3.30
N ALA A 358 -19.26 14.59 -2.39
CA ALA A 358 -18.78 13.24 -2.70
C ALA A 358 -19.92 12.22 -2.83
N ILE A 359 -21.11 12.47 -2.28
CA ILE A 359 -22.21 11.49 -2.24
C ILE A 359 -23.03 11.49 -3.54
N PRO A 360 -23.60 12.63 -4.01
CA PRO A 360 -24.48 12.62 -5.18
C PRO A 360 -23.79 12.19 -6.47
N SER A 361 -22.58 12.69 -6.71
CA SER A 361 -21.83 12.41 -7.93
C SER A 361 -21.42 10.94 -8.06
N ARG A 362 -21.30 10.23 -6.94
CA ARG A 362 -20.87 8.83 -6.89
C ARG A 362 -22.00 7.84 -6.71
N MET A 363 -23.19 8.34 -6.38
CA MET A 363 -24.39 7.51 -6.18
C MET A 363 -24.16 6.39 -5.15
N THR A 364 -23.46 6.68 -4.06
CA THR A 364 -23.16 5.71 -3.00
C THR A 364 -24.22 5.80 -1.89
N VAL A 365 -25.44 5.40 -2.19
CA VAL A 365 -26.58 5.46 -1.24
C VAL A 365 -26.35 4.52 -0.05
N ALA A 366 -25.75 3.36 -0.27
CA ALA A 366 -25.43 2.41 0.79
C ALA A 366 -24.50 3.00 1.87
N HIS A 367 -23.68 4.00 1.53
CA HIS A 367 -22.86 4.73 2.52
C HIS A 367 -23.75 5.44 3.56
N VAL A 368 -24.81 6.09 3.10
CA VAL A 368 -25.78 6.77 3.97
C VAL A 368 -26.60 5.76 4.78
N LEU A 369 -27.03 4.65 4.16
CA LEU A 369 -27.74 3.58 4.86
C LEU A 369 -26.85 2.93 5.94
N GLU A 370 -25.59 2.71 5.66
CA GLU A 370 -24.64 2.21 6.67
C GLU A 370 -24.47 3.19 7.83
N MET A 371 -24.41 4.50 7.57
CA MET A 371 -24.32 5.52 8.62
C MET A 371 -25.55 5.51 9.53
N ILE A 372 -26.75 5.40 8.98
CA ILE A 372 -27.99 5.27 9.74
C ILE A 372 -27.99 3.95 10.53
N GLY A 373 -27.70 2.84 9.86
CA GLY A 373 -27.65 1.52 10.49
C GLY A 373 -26.59 1.45 11.60
N GLY A 374 -25.41 2.02 11.38
CA GLY A 374 -24.36 2.09 12.40
C GLY A 374 -24.79 2.91 13.62
N LYS A 375 -25.49 4.02 13.41
CA LYS A 375 -26.05 4.83 14.50
C LYS A 375 -27.09 4.07 15.30
N VAL A 376 -28.06 3.43 14.65
CA VAL A 376 -29.09 2.60 15.30
C VAL A 376 -28.44 1.44 16.06
N GLY A 377 -27.51 0.72 15.41
CA GLY A 377 -26.83 -0.41 16.03
C GLY A 377 -26.00 -0.03 17.25
N SER A 378 -25.38 1.16 17.24
CA SER A 378 -24.62 1.67 18.40
C SER A 378 -25.53 2.01 19.58
N MET A 379 -26.74 2.54 19.33
CA MET A 379 -27.71 2.89 20.38
C MET A 379 -28.44 1.65 20.94
N GLU A 380 -28.81 0.73 20.07
CA GLU A 380 -29.51 -0.51 20.45
C GLU A 380 -28.57 -1.65 20.88
N ALA A 381 -27.24 -1.43 20.85
CA ALA A 381 -26.19 -2.40 21.16
C ALA A 381 -26.35 -3.73 20.40
N ARG A 382 -26.74 -3.65 19.11
CA ARG A 382 -26.90 -4.81 18.23
C ARG A 382 -26.16 -4.64 16.91
N LYS A 383 -25.86 -5.74 16.25
CA LYS A 383 -25.37 -5.72 14.86
C LYS A 383 -26.54 -5.55 13.90
N ILE A 384 -26.32 -4.79 12.86
CA ILE A 384 -27.27 -4.56 11.76
C ILE A 384 -26.88 -5.47 10.60
N ASP A 385 -27.84 -6.16 10.03
CA ASP A 385 -27.63 -6.99 8.84
C ASP A 385 -27.76 -6.13 7.57
N GLY A 386 -26.66 -5.84 6.94
CA GLY A 386 -26.55 -5.16 5.64
C GLY A 386 -26.32 -6.10 4.47
N THR A 387 -26.71 -7.37 4.58
CA THR A 387 -26.54 -8.37 3.53
C THR A 387 -27.26 -7.96 2.26
N ALA A 388 -26.64 -8.19 1.11
CA ALA A 388 -27.21 -7.87 -0.20
C ALA A 388 -28.62 -8.49 -0.37
N PHE A 389 -29.59 -7.69 -0.82
CA PHE A 389 -30.98 -8.03 -1.11
C PHE A 389 -31.85 -8.49 0.07
N THR A 390 -31.25 -9.01 1.15
CA THR A 390 -31.97 -9.58 2.30
C THR A 390 -31.74 -8.83 3.60
N GLY A 391 -30.92 -7.78 3.58
CA GLY A 391 -30.61 -6.95 4.74
C GLY A 391 -31.80 -6.18 5.32
N GLU A 392 -31.58 -5.55 6.49
CA GLU A 392 -32.59 -4.71 7.14
C GLU A 392 -33.01 -3.57 6.23
N LYS A 393 -34.31 -3.36 6.12
CA LYS A 393 -34.90 -2.31 5.28
C LYS A 393 -34.74 -0.92 5.90
N GLU A 394 -34.65 0.09 5.06
CA GLU A 394 -34.52 1.50 5.47
C GLU A 394 -35.60 1.94 6.47
N ASP A 395 -36.84 1.55 6.26
CA ASP A 395 -37.96 1.90 7.16
C ASP A 395 -37.76 1.39 8.59
N SER A 396 -37.20 0.19 8.74
CA SER A 396 -36.86 -0.38 10.05
C SER A 396 -35.76 0.42 10.75
N LEU A 397 -34.73 0.84 9.99
CA LEU A 397 -33.63 1.65 10.52
C LEU A 397 -34.11 3.05 10.92
N ARG A 398 -34.95 3.69 10.12
CA ARG A 398 -35.58 4.99 10.43
C ARG A 398 -36.47 4.92 11.67
N ALA A 399 -37.27 3.86 11.78
CA ALA A 399 -38.06 3.60 12.99
C ALA A 399 -37.16 3.38 14.23
N GLY A 400 -35.98 2.75 14.05
CA GLY A 400 -34.98 2.63 15.09
C GLY A 400 -34.44 3.97 15.57
N LEU A 401 -34.15 4.92 14.66
CA LEU A 401 -33.75 6.28 15.04
C LEU A 401 -34.82 6.99 15.88
N LEU A 402 -36.08 6.95 15.44
CA LEU A 402 -37.18 7.56 16.17
C LEU A 402 -37.37 6.98 17.57
N ARG A 403 -37.24 5.65 17.72
CA ARG A 403 -37.31 4.99 19.04
C ARG A 403 -36.25 5.49 20.01
N ASN A 404 -35.08 5.83 19.49
CA ASN A 404 -33.95 6.33 20.26
C ASN A 404 -33.94 7.86 20.41
N GLY A 405 -35.00 8.57 19.99
CA GLY A 405 -35.14 10.01 20.16
C GLY A 405 -34.43 10.86 19.09
N PHE A 406 -33.90 10.24 18.02
CA PHE A 406 -33.27 10.95 16.91
C PHE A 406 -34.25 11.23 15.75
N ASN A 407 -33.91 12.21 14.93
CA ASN A 407 -34.62 12.47 13.71
C ASN A 407 -34.52 11.28 12.74
N HIS A 408 -35.64 10.84 12.17
CA HIS A 408 -35.71 9.74 11.20
C HIS A 408 -34.83 9.97 9.94
N THR A 409 -34.51 11.23 9.65
CA THR A 409 -33.61 11.60 8.52
C THR A 409 -32.12 11.37 8.82
N GLY A 410 -31.75 11.17 10.08
CA GLY A 410 -30.35 11.07 10.52
C GLY A 410 -29.61 12.41 10.57
N ARG A 411 -30.35 13.54 10.44
CA ARG A 411 -29.79 14.88 10.54
C ARG A 411 -29.84 15.37 11.98
N GLU A 412 -28.85 16.17 12.35
CA GLU A 412 -28.72 16.78 13.67
C GLU A 412 -28.29 18.23 13.56
N SER A 413 -28.73 19.06 14.54
CA SER A 413 -28.16 20.38 14.75
C SER A 413 -26.73 20.24 15.24
N MET A 414 -25.83 21.05 14.71
CA MET A 414 -24.43 21.08 15.15
C MET A 414 -24.01 22.51 15.42
N THR A 415 -23.12 22.66 16.39
CA THR A 415 -22.47 23.91 16.74
C THR A 415 -21.04 23.92 16.22
N ASN A 416 -20.61 25.06 15.70
CA ASN A 416 -19.23 25.27 15.26
C ASN A 416 -18.31 25.39 16.47
N GLY A 417 -17.31 24.54 16.59
CA GLY A 417 -16.36 24.57 17.69
C GLY A 417 -15.47 25.83 17.73
N GLU A 418 -15.18 26.43 16.57
CA GLU A 418 -14.34 27.62 16.47
C GLU A 418 -15.08 28.91 16.90
N THR A 419 -16.36 29.07 16.48
CA THR A 419 -17.13 30.30 16.73
C THR A 419 -18.13 30.16 17.88
N GLY A 420 -18.54 28.94 18.22
CA GLY A 420 -19.60 28.67 19.18
C GLY A 420 -21.01 28.95 18.64
N GLU A 421 -21.17 29.24 17.37
CA GLU A 421 -22.44 29.49 16.72
C GLU A 421 -23.04 28.18 16.15
N GLU A 422 -24.35 28.04 16.24
CA GLU A 422 -25.05 26.92 15.63
C GLU A 422 -25.10 27.09 14.11
N TYR A 423 -24.89 25.98 13.38
CA TYR A 423 -25.05 25.99 11.92
C TYR A 423 -26.54 26.14 11.54
N THR A 424 -26.77 26.95 10.53
CA THR A 424 -28.15 27.18 10.01
C THR A 424 -28.75 25.96 9.30
N ALA A 425 -27.93 24.96 8.98
CA ALA A 425 -28.34 23.74 8.30
C ALA A 425 -28.12 22.54 9.20
N GLU A 426 -29.08 21.63 9.24
CA GLU A 426 -28.91 20.32 9.88
C GLU A 426 -27.87 19.49 9.14
N VAL A 427 -26.96 18.87 9.89
CA VAL A 427 -25.86 18.06 9.39
C VAL A 427 -26.20 16.58 9.52
N PHE A 428 -25.99 15.82 8.47
CA PHE A 428 -26.16 14.38 8.52
C PHE A 428 -24.98 13.73 9.24
N ALA A 429 -25.25 13.04 10.36
CA ALA A 429 -24.25 12.39 11.19
C ALA A 429 -24.63 10.94 11.51
N GLY A 430 -23.64 10.07 11.50
CA GLY A 430 -23.85 8.66 11.79
C GLY A 430 -22.55 7.90 12.03
N VAL A 431 -22.66 6.60 12.24
CA VAL A 431 -21.50 5.72 12.47
C VAL A 431 -21.29 4.83 11.26
N ILE A 432 -20.08 4.81 10.76
CA ILE A 432 -19.71 4.02 9.59
C ILE A 432 -18.34 3.37 9.76
N TYR A 433 -18.15 2.22 9.15
CA TYR A 433 -16.90 1.48 9.20
C TYR A 433 -15.91 2.01 8.19
N TYR A 434 -14.77 2.53 8.69
CA TYR A 434 -13.67 3.07 7.89
C TYR A 434 -12.46 2.15 7.93
N GLN A 435 -11.76 2.13 6.82
CA GLN A 435 -10.55 1.35 6.59
C GLN A 435 -9.39 2.29 6.30
N ARG A 436 -8.27 2.13 7.01
CA ARG A 436 -7.00 2.76 6.64
C ARG A 436 -6.34 1.92 5.56
N LEU A 437 -5.93 2.54 4.46
CA LEU A 437 -5.27 1.86 3.36
C LEU A 437 -3.74 1.89 3.55
N HIS A 438 -3.03 0.90 2.99
CA HIS A 438 -1.56 0.81 3.11
C HIS A 438 -0.80 1.88 2.32
N HIS A 439 -1.50 2.81 1.68
CA HIS A 439 -0.91 3.95 0.98
C HIS A 439 -0.59 5.08 1.97
N LEU A 440 0.50 4.92 2.72
CA LEU A 440 0.96 5.87 3.72
C LEU A 440 1.93 6.88 3.09
N VAL A 441 1.78 8.17 3.43
CA VAL A 441 2.62 9.26 2.89
C VAL A 441 4.08 9.06 3.26
N SER A 442 4.38 8.70 4.51
CA SER A 442 5.74 8.50 5.01
C SER A 442 6.53 7.46 4.19
N SER A 443 5.84 6.47 3.61
CA SER A 443 6.47 5.45 2.77
C SER A 443 6.67 5.88 1.32
N LYS A 444 6.05 6.98 0.87
CA LYS A 444 6.06 7.46 -0.52
C LYS A 444 6.82 8.76 -0.71
N LEU A 445 6.96 9.57 0.34
CA LEU A 445 7.73 10.80 0.30
C LEU A 445 9.16 10.51 -0.14
N HIS A 446 9.63 11.20 -1.17
CA HIS A 446 10.98 11.07 -1.68
C HIS A 446 11.51 12.43 -2.12
N ALA A 447 12.72 12.74 -1.68
CA ALA A 447 13.44 13.93 -2.08
C ALA A 447 14.91 13.59 -2.34
N ARG A 448 15.50 14.23 -3.32
CA ARG A 448 16.91 14.09 -3.66
C ARG A 448 17.46 15.44 -4.11
N SER A 449 18.66 15.78 -3.62
CA SER A 449 19.51 16.80 -4.25
C SER A 449 20.59 16.09 -5.07
N ARG A 450 21.79 15.93 -4.54
CA ARG A 450 22.86 15.10 -5.10
C ARG A 450 22.95 13.79 -4.32
N GLY A 451 23.31 12.71 -4.99
CA GLY A 451 23.37 11.41 -4.33
C GLY A 451 24.06 10.34 -5.18
N ARG A 452 23.73 9.09 -4.92
CA ARG A 452 24.34 7.93 -5.56
C ARG A 452 24.09 7.92 -7.06
N VAL A 453 25.13 7.56 -7.83
CA VAL A 453 25.07 7.41 -9.28
C VAL A 453 25.37 5.96 -9.68
N GLN A 454 24.92 5.58 -10.86
CA GLN A 454 25.22 4.27 -11.45
C GLN A 454 26.71 4.20 -11.84
N ILE A 455 27.32 3.04 -11.69
CA ILE A 455 28.72 2.84 -12.01
C ILE A 455 28.97 2.97 -13.52
N LEU A 456 28.12 2.36 -14.34
CA LEU A 456 28.29 2.29 -15.79
C LEU A 456 27.98 3.61 -16.48
N THR A 457 26.79 4.16 -16.27
CA THR A 457 26.29 5.34 -16.98
C THR A 457 26.59 6.66 -16.26
N ARG A 458 26.97 6.60 -14.99
CA ARG A 458 27.12 7.75 -14.07
C ARG A 458 25.87 8.61 -13.91
N GLN A 459 24.73 8.13 -14.36
CA GLN A 459 23.43 8.77 -14.14
C GLN A 459 22.95 8.52 -12.71
N PRO A 460 22.09 9.39 -12.16
CA PRO A 460 21.45 9.13 -10.87
C PRO A 460 20.81 7.74 -10.83
N THR A 461 20.95 7.03 -9.71
CA THR A 461 20.27 5.74 -9.51
C THR A 461 18.75 5.93 -9.56
N GLU A 462 18.01 4.87 -9.86
CA GLU A 462 16.56 4.85 -9.90
C GLU A 462 15.98 4.29 -8.59
N GLY A 463 14.84 4.84 -8.15
CA GLY A 463 14.03 4.34 -7.04
C GLY A 463 14.40 4.96 -5.68
N ARG A 464 13.35 5.13 -4.85
CA ARG A 464 13.45 5.72 -3.50
C ARG A 464 14.41 4.94 -2.60
N ALA A 465 14.38 3.61 -2.64
CA ALA A 465 15.22 2.75 -1.80
C ALA A 465 16.73 2.92 -2.03
N ARG A 466 17.11 3.42 -3.22
CA ARG A 466 18.50 3.69 -3.60
C ARG A 466 18.86 5.17 -3.51
N GLN A 467 17.99 6.00 -2.91
CA GLN A 467 18.11 7.46 -2.93
C GLN A 467 18.24 8.01 -4.36
N GLY A 468 17.48 7.42 -5.27
CA GLY A 468 17.55 7.72 -6.69
C GLY A 468 16.91 9.04 -7.06
N GLY A 469 17.17 9.47 -8.31
CA GLY A 469 16.54 10.65 -8.90
C GLY A 469 15.12 10.36 -9.38
N LEU A 470 14.39 11.44 -9.66
CA LEU A 470 13.13 11.37 -10.38
C LEU A 470 13.41 11.27 -11.87
N ARG A 471 12.62 10.45 -12.56
CA ARG A 471 12.76 10.33 -14.01
C ARG A 471 12.26 11.58 -14.71
N PHE A 472 13.13 12.16 -15.54
CA PHE A 472 12.76 13.17 -16.50
C PHE A 472 12.54 12.49 -17.86
N GLY A 473 11.29 12.22 -18.21
CA GLY A 473 10.92 11.44 -19.39
C GLY A 473 10.96 12.24 -20.69
N GLU A 474 10.71 11.56 -21.82
CA GLU A 474 10.67 12.18 -23.15
C GLU A 474 9.54 13.21 -23.28
N MET A 475 8.39 12.95 -22.66
CA MET A 475 7.26 13.88 -22.69
C MET A 475 7.58 15.21 -21.97
N GLU A 476 8.29 15.15 -20.85
CA GLU A 476 8.76 16.33 -20.11
C GLU A 476 9.78 17.11 -20.94
N ARG A 477 10.69 16.43 -21.64
CA ARG A 477 11.60 17.04 -22.61
C ARG A 477 10.83 17.78 -23.71
N ASP A 478 9.83 17.14 -24.31
CA ASP A 478 9.02 17.71 -25.38
C ASP A 478 8.28 18.98 -24.93
N CYS A 479 7.78 18.97 -23.70
CA CYS A 479 7.17 20.14 -23.09
C CYS A 479 8.16 21.31 -22.99
N LEU A 480 9.39 21.07 -22.51
CA LEU A 480 10.42 22.12 -22.43
C LEU A 480 10.87 22.63 -23.80
N ILE A 481 10.94 21.76 -24.80
CA ILE A 481 11.25 22.14 -26.17
C ILE A 481 10.17 23.07 -26.72
N SER A 482 8.90 22.74 -26.52
CA SER A 482 7.77 23.56 -26.98
C SER A 482 7.75 24.97 -26.35
N HIS A 483 8.24 25.08 -25.09
CA HIS A 483 8.41 26.37 -24.41
C HIS A 483 9.71 27.12 -24.79
N GLY A 484 10.62 26.51 -25.56
CA GLY A 484 11.92 27.10 -25.91
C GLY A 484 12.89 27.22 -24.71
N ALA A 485 12.68 26.45 -23.63
CA ALA A 485 13.46 26.53 -22.38
C ALA A 485 14.79 25.77 -22.48
N SER A 486 15.69 26.15 -23.39
CA SER A 486 16.94 25.42 -23.67
C SER A 486 17.88 25.30 -22.46
N MET A 487 17.96 26.33 -21.63
CA MET A 487 18.82 26.30 -20.43
C MET A 487 18.33 25.32 -19.39
N VAL A 488 17.00 25.17 -19.22
CA VAL A 488 16.42 24.17 -18.32
C VAL A 488 16.67 22.76 -18.83
N ILE A 489 16.60 22.56 -20.16
CA ILE A 489 16.93 21.26 -20.77
C ILE A 489 18.38 20.90 -20.50
N LYS A 490 19.32 21.85 -20.69
CA LYS A 490 20.73 21.64 -20.40
C LYS A 490 20.94 21.28 -18.92
N ASP A 491 20.37 22.04 -18.02
CA ASP A 491 20.47 21.82 -16.57
C ASP A 491 19.95 20.41 -16.18
N ARG A 492 18.74 20.05 -16.60
CA ARG A 492 18.12 18.77 -16.19
C ARG A 492 18.72 17.54 -16.84
N LEU A 493 19.10 17.61 -18.11
CA LEU A 493 19.61 16.45 -18.87
C LEU A 493 21.13 16.32 -18.86
N LEU A 494 21.86 17.36 -18.52
CA LEU A 494 23.32 17.35 -18.51
C LEU A 494 23.89 17.67 -17.13
N ASP A 495 23.73 18.90 -16.64
CA ASP A 495 24.45 19.38 -15.46
C ASP A 495 24.07 18.64 -14.17
N GLU A 496 22.77 18.35 -13.96
CA GLU A 496 22.25 17.61 -12.79
C GLU A 496 22.09 16.07 -13.05
N SER A 497 22.51 15.58 -14.22
CA SER A 497 22.48 14.16 -14.58
C SER A 497 23.88 13.58 -14.69
N ASP A 498 24.38 13.44 -15.91
CA ASP A 498 25.66 12.77 -16.23
C ASP A 498 26.63 13.69 -16.97
N GLY A 499 26.58 14.98 -16.70
CA GLY A 499 27.52 15.94 -17.26
C GLY A 499 28.98 15.56 -17.01
N TRP A 500 29.77 15.54 -18.07
CA TRP A 500 31.16 15.12 -18.06
C TRP A 500 32.01 16.00 -18.94
N GLU A 501 33.20 16.36 -18.48
CA GLU A 501 34.21 17.01 -19.29
C GLU A 501 35.06 15.95 -20.00
N MET A 502 34.97 15.92 -21.31
CA MET A 502 35.74 15.04 -22.16
C MET A 502 36.88 15.80 -22.83
N MET A 503 38.08 15.22 -22.83
CA MET A 503 39.25 15.79 -23.51
C MET A 503 39.29 15.25 -24.94
N VAL A 504 39.24 16.13 -25.94
CA VAL A 504 39.25 15.75 -27.36
C VAL A 504 40.44 16.37 -28.04
N CYS A 505 41.14 15.58 -28.81
CA CYS A 505 42.30 16.02 -29.60
C CYS A 505 41.85 16.65 -30.91
N ASN A 506 42.23 17.88 -31.15
CA ASN A 506 41.95 18.61 -32.40
C ASN A 506 43.14 18.66 -33.35
N THR A 507 44.25 18.05 -33.04
CA THR A 507 45.48 18.06 -33.87
C THR A 507 45.19 17.48 -35.26
N SER A 508 45.24 18.32 -36.28
CA SER A 508 45.00 17.93 -37.68
C SER A 508 43.72 17.11 -37.91
N GLY A 509 42.63 17.42 -37.17
CA GLY A 509 41.36 16.72 -37.30
C GLY A 509 41.35 15.28 -36.71
N CYS A 510 42.22 15.00 -35.74
CA CYS A 510 42.35 13.69 -35.14
C CYS A 510 41.06 13.16 -34.50
N GLY A 511 40.35 14.01 -33.76
CA GLY A 511 39.05 13.71 -33.17
C GLY A 511 39.00 12.55 -32.12
N HIS A 512 40.13 12.09 -31.65
CA HIS A 512 40.17 11.03 -30.62
C HIS A 512 40.05 11.60 -29.23
N ILE A 513 39.50 10.79 -28.32
CA ILE A 513 39.42 11.09 -26.88
C ILE A 513 40.83 10.97 -26.29
N ALA A 514 41.32 12.07 -25.70
CA ALA A 514 42.58 12.14 -24.98
C ALA A 514 42.37 11.79 -23.48
N TYR A 515 43.43 11.38 -22.82
CA TYR A 515 43.40 11.10 -21.39
C TYR A 515 44.50 11.89 -20.67
N TYR A 516 44.32 12.09 -19.34
CA TYR A 516 45.30 12.75 -18.51
C TYR A 516 46.29 11.69 -17.93
N ASP A 517 47.55 11.84 -18.27
CA ASP A 517 48.61 10.99 -17.71
C ASP A 517 49.11 11.60 -16.37
N TRP A 518 48.72 10.94 -15.27
CA TRP A 518 49.10 11.38 -13.92
C TRP A 518 50.57 11.32 -13.61
N LYS A 519 51.35 10.43 -14.29
CA LYS A 519 52.79 10.32 -14.11
C LYS A 519 53.53 11.47 -14.75
N ARG A 520 53.08 11.87 -15.95
CA ARG A 520 53.67 12.94 -16.75
C ARG A 520 53.02 14.30 -16.50
N ARG A 521 51.86 14.33 -15.80
CA ARG A 521 51.06 15.51 -15.54
C ARG A 521 50.66 16.29 -16.81
N THR A 522 50.43 15.58 -17.91
CA THR A 522 50.09 16.13 -19.21
C THR A 522 48.92 15.40 -19.83
N THR A 523 48.17 16.06 -20.72
CA THR A 523 47.15 15.42 -21.54
C THR A 523 47.79 14.78 -22.77
N VAL A 524 47.46 13.53 -23.02
CA VAL A 524 48.07 12.72 -24.07
C VAL A 524 46.96 12.16 -24.96
N CYS A 525 47.10 12.35 -26.28
CA CYS A 525 46.24 11.67 -27.25
C CYS A 525 46.86 10.32 -27.61
N PRO A 526 46.13 9.21 -27.62
CA PRO A 526 46.66 7.88 -27.97
C PRO A 526 47.27 7.83 -29.39
N ASN A 527 46.78 8.67 -30.30
CA ASN A 527 47.22 8.71 -31.68
C ASN A 527 48.34 9.76 -31.95
N CYS A 528 48.21 10.96 -31.38
CA CYS A 528 49.09 12.09 -31.66
C CYS A 528 50.25 12.25 -30.64
N GLY A 529 50.18 11.53 -29.50
CA GLY A 529 51.18 11.59 -28.42
C GLY A 529 51.10 12.90 -27.61
N GLU A 530 52.27 13.31 -27.07
CA GLU A 530 52.38 14.46 -26.14
C GLU A 530 52.24 15.85 -26.79
N ARG A 531 52.41 15.93 -28.10
CA ARG A 531 52.25 17.19 -28.87
C ARG A 531 50.84 17.42 -29.37
N SER A 532 49.86 16.85 -28.70
CA SER A 532 48.47 16.95 -29.11
C SER A 532 47.84 18.25 -28.63
N ASP A 533 47.10 18.92 -29.51
CA ASP A 533 46.25 20.03 -29.18
C ASP A 533 44.93 19.46 -28.63
N VAL A 534 44.70 19.58 -27.32
CA VAL A 534 43.59 18.93 -26.61
C VAL A 534 42.67 19.97 -25.98
N HIS A 535 41.43 19.92 -26.37
CA HIS A 535 40.37 20.79 -25.83
C HIS A 535 39.39 20.05 -24.93
N LYS A 536 38.89 20.76 -23.93
CA LYS A 536 37.85 20.25 -23.03
C LYS A 536 36.46 20.51 -23.63
N VAL A 537 35.69 19.48 -23.78
CA VAL A 537 34.33 19.53 -24.29
C VAL A 537 33.37 19.05 -23.24
N GLN A 538 32.36 19.85 -22.90
CA GLN A 538 31.29 19.45 -22.00
C GLN A 538 30.28 18.59 -22.73
N THR A 539 30.08 17.37 -22.29
CA THR A 539 29.15 16.38 -22.87
C THR A 539 28.56 15.46 -21.81
N SER A 540 27.67 14.55 -22.20
CA SER A 540 27.16 13.53 -21.28
C SER A 540 28.12 12.34 -21.18
N TYR A 541 28.17 11.73 -20.01
CA TYR A 541 28.96 10.52 -19.83
C TYR A 541 28.39 9.33 -20.63
N ALA A 542 27.07 9.28 -20.80
CA ALA A 542 26.42 8.28 -21.64
C ALA A 542 26.91 8.35 -23.09
N PHE A 543 27.13 9.55 -23.63
CA PHE A 543 27.73 9.72 -24.96
C PHE A 543 29.17 9.22 -25.03
N LYS A 544 29.98 9.52 -24.00
CA LYS A 544 31.34 8.97 -23.91
C LYS A 544 31.31 7.45 -23.87
N LEU A 545 30.41 6.86 -23.10
CA LEU A 545 30.22 5.41 -23.02
C LEU A 545 29.87 4.81 -24.40
N LEU A 546 28.96 5.44 -25.13
CA LEU A 546 28.58 5.04 -26.48
C LEU A 546 29.80 5.04 -27.41
N LEU A 547 30.64 6.08 -27.36
CA LEU A 547 31.87 6.16 -28.17
C LEU A 547 32.84 5.02 -27.82
N ASP A 548 32.97 4.68 -26.56
CA ASP A 548 33.84 3.60 -26.12
C ASP A 548 33.29 2.22 -26.53
N GLU A 549 31.98 2.02 -26.45
CA GLU A 549 31.31 0.81 -26.92
C GLU A 549 31.45 0.64 -28.44
N MET A 550 31.26 1.70 -29.23
CA MET A 550 31.45 1.66 -30.67
C MET A 550 32.92 1.33 -31.04
N LYS A 551 33.87 1.87 -30.30
CA LYS A 551 35.29 1.52 -30.47
C LYS A 551 35.56 0.03 -30.17
N SER A 552 34.93 -0.54 -29.15
CA SER A 552 35.04 -1.95 -28.82
C SER A 552 34.53 -2.87 -29.93
N LEU A 553 33.54 -2.40 -30.70
CA LEU A 553 33.00 -3.07 -31.90
C LEU A 553 33.87 -2.87 -33.16
N GLY A 554 35.01 -2.15 -33.06
CA GLY A 554 35.91 -1.88 -34.17
C GLY A 554 35.53 -0.67 -35.01
N VAL A 555 34.56 0.17 -34.59
CA VAL A 555 34.16 1.39 -35.27
C VAL A 555 34.95 2.57 -34.71
N ALA A 556 35.81 3.21 -35.55
CA ALA A 556 36.58 4.39 -35.16
C ALA A 556 35.71 5.65 -35.20
N MET A 557 35.15 6.02 -34.08
CA MET A 557 34.42 7.28 -33.92
C MET A 557 35.41 8.43 -33.73
N ARG A 558 35.25 9.51 -34.51
CA ARG A 558 36.05 10.73 -34.40
C ARG A 558 35.13 11.92 -34.19
N LEU A 559 35.57 12.84 -33.34
CA LEU A 559 34.82 14.06 -33.02
C LEU A 559 35.48 15.24 -33.75
N GLU A 560 34.69 15.95 -34.50
CA GLU A 560 35.11 17.18 -35.13
C GLU A 560 34.73 18.36 -34.26
N LEU A 561 35.67 19.21 -33.94
CA LEU A 561 35.48 20.39 -33.12
C LEU A 561 35.45 21.64 -33.98
N GLU A 562 34.43 22.44 -33.80
CA GLU A 562 34.31 23.76 -34.42
C GLU A 562 34.31 24.86 -33.36
N ASP A 563 34.94 25.98 -33.65
CA ASP A 563 34.91 27.12 -32.75
C ASP A 563 33.49 27.69 -32.63
N ARG A 564 33.08 27.93 -31.42
CA ARG A 564 31.80 28.56 -31.15
C ARG A 564 31.87 30.02 -31.49
N ARG A 565 31.22 30.41 -32.59
CA ARG A 565 31.07 31.80 -33.00
C ARG A 565 30.08 32.59 -32.15
#